data_0a76e10829d8d735a0c4d17c1aeccfe8
#
_entry.id   0a76e10829d8d735a0c4d17c1aeccfe8
#
_cell.length_a   1.000
_cell.length_b   1.000
_cell.length_c   1.000
_cell.angle_alpha   90.00
_cell.angle_beta   90.00
_cell.angle_gamma   90.00
#
_symmetry.space_group_name_H-M   'P 1'
#
loop_
_entity.id
_entity.type
_entity.pdbx_description
1 polymer ?
#
loop_
_entity_poly.entity_id
_entity_poly.type
_entity_poly.pdbx_seq_one_letter_code
_entity_poly.pdbx_strand_id
1 'polypeptide(L)'
;MIDIKDNFLLPNDFKDLEDLLCGGTVDWHTSTILTESATRNGHPNPCTIDCTEDQNWQLTHWFYINDQPASEYFQGIVPLLETLGNGGKIRSLIKIKANLNPSTHKHIRHGFHQDYPYKESTTSI
;
A
#
# COMPACT_ATOMS: atom_id res chain seq x y z
N MET A 1 15.85 1.21 9.72
CA MET A 1 15.65 2.62 10.15
C MET A 1 14.30 3.06 9.61
N ILE A 2 13.45 3.65 10.45
CA ILE A 2 12.16 4.25 10.04
C ILE A 2 12.39 5.76 9.97
N ASP A 3 12.05 6.36 8.83
CA ASP A 3 12.10 7.81 8.61
C ASP A 3 10.66 8.32 8.48
N ILE A 4 10.27 9.28 9.32
CA ILE A 4 8.94 9.87 9.34
C ILE A 4 9.09 11.33 8.92
N LYS A 5 8.34 11.72 7.89
CA LYS A 5 8.34 13.09 7.37
C LYS A 5 6.93 13.65 7.38
N ASP A 6 6.73 14.67 8.22
CA ASP A 6 5.49 15.44 8.20
C ASP A 6 5.49 16.41 7.02
N ASN A 7 4.28 16.73 6.52
CA ASN A 7 4.08 17.64 5.39
C ASN A 7 4.94 17.28 4.17
N PHE A 8 4.97 15.97 3.85
CA PHE A 8 5.81 15.43 2.79
C PHE A 8 5.41 15.93 1.39
N LEU A 9 4.10 16.06 1.13
CA LEU A 9 3.56 16.64 -0.09
C LEU A 9 3.24 18.13 0.09
N LEU A 10 3.27 18.86 -1.02
CA LEU A 10 2.69 20.21 -1.04
C LEU A 10 1.19 20.14 -0.71
N PRO A 11 0.60 21.17 -0.07
CA PRO A 11 -0.80 21.10 0.33
C PRO A 11 -1.78 20.82 -0.79
N ASN A 12 -1.55 21.34 -1.99
CA ASN A 12 -2.41 21.08 -3.15
C ASN A 12 -2.26 19.65 -3.64
N ASP A 13 -1.03 19.14 -3.75
CA ASP A 13 -0.77 17.75 -4.18
C ASP A 13 -1.37 16.75 -3.19
N PHE A 14 -1.29 17.07 -1.89
CA PHE A 14 -1.94 16.26 -0.86
C PHE A 14 -3.47 16.26 -1.01
N LYS A 15 -4.05 17.44 -1.25
CA LYS A 15 -5.50 17.58 -1.42
C LYS A 15 -6.00 16.83 -2.65
N ASP A 16 -5.29 16.94 -3.77
CA ASP A 16 -5.61 16.23 -5.00
C ASP A 16 -5.53 14.70 -4.81
N LEU A 17 -4.52 14.23 -4.08
CA LEU A 17 -4.39 12.80 -3.74
C LEU A 17 -5.50 12.33 -2.79
N GLU A 18 -5.86 13.14 -1.78
CA GLU A 18 -6.97 12.86 -0.86
C GLU A 18 -8.29 12.76 -1.64
N ASP A 19 -8.58 13.72 -2.52
CA ASP A 19 -9.79 13.73 -3.34
C ASP A 19 -9.83 12.53 -4.31
N LEU A 20 -8.70 12.15 -4.88
CA LEU A 20 -8.59 10.96 -5.72
C LEU A 20 -8.94 9.69 -4.93
N LEU A 21 -8.35 9.49 -3.76
CA LEU A 21 -8.49 8.26 -2.98
C LEU A 21 -9.81 8.19 -2.20
N CYS A 22 -10.28 9.33 -1.66
CA CYS A 22 -11.44 9.38 -0.78
C CYS A 22 -12.71 9.91 -1.48
N GLY A 23 -12.58 10.50 -2.65
CA GLY A 23 -13.69 11.11 -3.39
C GLY A 23 -14.58 10.14 -4.18
N GLY A 24 -14.33 8.83 -4.08
CA GLY A 24 -15.11 7.82 -4.81
C GLY A 24 -14.75 7.67 -6.30
N THR A 25 -13.62 8.22 -6.71
CA THR A 25 -13.16 8.18 -8.11
C THR A 25 -12.53 6.84 -8.47
N VAL A 26 -11.68 6.30 -7.57
CA VAL A 26 -10.97 5.03 -7.84
C VAL A 26 -11.85 3.82 -7.58
N ASP A 27 -11.69 2.81 -8.41
CA ASP A 27 -12.34 1.50 -8.23
C ASP A 27 -11.60 0.69 -7.17
N TRP A 28 -12.31 0.36 -6.10
CA TRP A 28 -11.78 -0.45 -5.02
C TRP A 28 -12.17 -1.91 -5.18
N HIS A 29 -11.17 -2.80 -5.13
CA HIS A 29 -11.37 -4.24 -5.26
C HIS A 29 -11.08 -4.96 -3.95
N THR A 30 -11.90 -5.92 -3.59
CA THR A 30 -11.68 -6.76 -2.40
C THR A 30 -10.41 -7.59 -2.55
N SER A 31 -9.58 -7.61 -1.53
CA SER A 31 -8.33 -8.35 -1.47
C SER A 31 -8.09 -8.88 -0.05
N THR A 32 -7.28 -9.92 0.08
CA THR A 32 -6.79 -10.36 1.38
C THR A 32 -5.65 -9.48 1.86
N ILE A 33 -5.56 -9.24 3.17
CA ILE A 33 -4.44 -8.52 3.78
C ILE A 33 -3.19 -9.41 3.74
N LEU A 34 -3.35 -10.68 4.12
CA LEU A 34 -2.27 -11.67 4.12
C LEU A 34 -2.68 -12.87 3.28
N THR A 35 -1.81 -13.27 2.37
CA THR A 35 -2.00 -14.47 1.55
C THR A 35 -1.37 -15.70 2.22
N GLU A 36 -1.84 -16.90 1.87
CA GLU A 36 -1.24 -18.16 2.34
C GLU A 36 0.26 -18.26 1.99
N SER A 37 0.70 -17.63 0.91
CA SER A 37 2.10 -17.59 0.52
C SER A 37 2.97 -16.77 1.48
N ALA A 38 2.40 -15.87 2.28
CA ALA A 38 3.12 -15.15 3.34
C ALA A 38 3.56 -16.08 4.49
N THR A 39 2.99 -17.29 4.56
CA THR A 39 3.31 -18.31 5.58
C THR A 39 4.47 -19.24 5.21
N ARG A 40 5.10 -19.04 4.05
CA ARG A 40 6.10 -19.96 3.47
C ARG A 40 7.35 -20.23 4.31
N ASN A 41 7.58 -19.48 5.38
CA ASN A 41 8.77 -19.63 6.23
C ASN A 41 8.49 -20.32 7.57
N GLY A 42 7.45 -21.17 7.67
CA GLY A 42 7.16 -21.95 8.87
C GLY A 42 6.61 -21.14 10.05
N HIS A 43 6.24 -19.90 9.83
CA HIS A 43 5.54 -19.11 10.83
C HIS A 43 4.05 -19.49 10.84
N PRO A 44 3.42 -19.54 12.04
CA PRO A 44 1.99 -19.82 12.14
C PRO A 44 1.19 -18.81 11.31
N ASN A 45 0.04 -19.27 10.80
CA ASN A 45 -0.89 -18.47 10.02
C ASN A 45 -0.98 -17.05 10.60
N PRO A 46 -0.66 -16.00 9.81
CA PRO A 46 -0.62 -14.63 10.29
C PRO A 46 -1.95 -14.11 10.87
N CYS A 47 -3.07 -14.72 10.51
CA CYS A 47 -4.37 -14.41 11.11
C CYS A 47 -4.59 -14.96 12.52
N THR A 48 -3.64 -15.70 13.09
CA THR A 48 -3.84 -16.39 14.38
C THR A 48 -3.58 -15.53 15.60
N ILE A 49 -3.15 -14.27 15.46
CA ILE A 49 -2.82 -13.48 16.64
C ILE A 49 -4.07 -12.84 17.23
N ASP A 50 -4.81 -12.04 16.44
CA ASP A 50 -5.99 -11.31 16.91
C ASP A 50 -7.10 -11.18 15.83
N CYS A 51 -6.97 -11.83 14.68
CA CYS A 51 -7.98 -11.76 13.61
C CYS A 51 -8.50 -13.15 13.23
N THR A 52 -9.72 -13.18 12.73
CA THR A 52 -10.35 -14.33 12.11
C THR A 52 -10.20 -14.26 10.60
N GLU A 53 -10.45 -15.36 9.87
CA GLU A 53 -10.34 -15.37 8.40
C GLU A 53 -11.25 -14.35 7.73
N ASP A 54 -12.45 -14.15 8.29
CA ASP A 54 -13.42 -13.14 7.82
C ASP A 54 -12.98 -11.69 8.08
N GLN A 55 -11.93 -11.47 8.85
CA GLN A 55 -11.31 -10.17 9.10
C GLN A 55 -10.04 -9.94 8.25
N ASN A 56 -9.59 -10.96 7.52
CA ASN A 56 -8.38 -10.89 6.66
C ASN A 56 -8.72 -10.33 5.28
N TRP A 57 -9.32 -9.17 5.23
CA TRP A 57 -9.65 -8.53 3.96
C TRP A 57 -9.45 -7.02 4.01
N GLN A 58 -9.24 -6.44 2.87
CA GLN A 58 -9.10 -5.01 2.62
C GLN A 58 -9.63 -4.69 1.23
N LEU A 59 -9.78 -3.43 0.95
CA LEU A 59 -9.97 -2.95 -0.41
C LEU A 59 -8.63 -2.46 -0.96
N THR A 60 -8.37 -2.74 -2.21
CA THR A 60 -7.13 -2.34 -2.89
C THR A 60 -7.42 -1.71 -4.23
N HIS A 61 -6.58 -0.75 -4.60
CA HIS A 61 -6.50 -0.21 -5.95
C HIS A 61 -5.06 -0.24 -6.43
N TRP A 62 -4.82 -0.81 -7.62
CA TRP A 62 -3.50 -0.95 -8.20
C TRP A 62 -3.22 0.19 -9.18
N PHE A 63 -2.24 1.04 -8.88
CA PHE A 63 -1.80 2.10 -9.78
C PHE A 63 -0.70 1.64 -10.74
N TYR A 64 0.19 0.74 -10.28
CA TYR A 64 1.33 0.29 -11.07
C TYR A 64 1.71 -1.15 -10.68
N ILE A 65 1.90 -2.00 -11.68
CA ILE A 65 2.35 -3.39 -11.51
C ILE A 65 2.91 -3.92 -12.85
N ASN A 66 3.81 -4.89 -12.79
CA ASN A 66 4.41 -5.51 -13.98
C ASN A 66 5.03 -4.49 -14.94
N ASP A 67 5.80 -3.55 -14.40
CA ASP A 67 6.54 -2.51 -15.11
C ASP A 67 5.67 -1.56 -15.95
N GLN A 68 4.37 -1.42 -15.61
CA GLN A 68 3.45 -0.54 -16.32
C GLN A 68 2.36 0.05 -15.40
N PRO A 69 1.80 1.22 -15.77
CA PRO A 69 0.58 1.71 -15.14
C PRO A 69 -0.56 0.69 -15.28
N ALA A 70 -1.24 0.42 -14.16
CA ALA A 70 -2.36 -0.53 -14.08
C ALA A 70 -3.71 0.18 -13.94
N SER A 71 -3.71 1.50 -13.81
CA SER A 71 -4.89 2.33 -13.63
C SER A 71 -4.80 3.59 -14.48
N GLU A 72 -5.93 4.03 -15.01
CA GLU A 72 -6.06 5.34 -15.66
C GLU A 72 -5.78 6.50 -14.70
N TYR A 73 -5.88 6.27 -13.38
CA TYR A 73 -5.60 7.25 -12.34
C TYR A 73 -4.12 7.32 -11.93
N PHE A 74 -3.24 6.61 -12.63
CA PHE A 74 -1.80 6.61 -12.33
C PHE A 74 -1.20 8.02 -12.28
N GLN A 75 -1.66 8.91 -13.15
CA GLN A 75 -1.18 10.30 -13.17
C GLN A 75 -1.46 11.06 -11.86
N GLY A 76 -2.50 10.70 -11.13
CA GLY A 76 -2.85 11.33 -9.85
C GLY A 76 -1.86 11.05 -8.72
N ILE A 77 -1.03 10.00 -8.85
CA ILE A 77 0.01 9.68 -7.87
C ILE A 77 1.41 10.15 -8.28
N VAL A 78 1.58 10.70 -9.47
CA VAL A 78 2.88 11.16 -9.97
C VAL A 78 3.52 12.21 -9.05
N PRO A 79 2.81 13.21 -8.51
CA PRO A 79 3.41 14.18 -7.57
C PRO A 79 4.03 13.52 -6.33
N LEU A 80 3.41 12.43 -5.81
CA LEU A 80 3.98 11.64 -4.72
C LEU A 80 5.29 10.98 -5.15
N LEU A 81 5.34 10.40 -6.36
CA LEU A 81 6.55 9.76 -6.88
C LEU A 81 7.67 10.77 -7.14
N GLU A 82 7.35 11.95 -7.67
CA GLU A 82 8.30 13.03 -7.88
C GLU A 82 8.91 13.49 -6.55
N THR A 83 8.07 13.67 -5.53
CA THR A 83 8.54 14.03 -4.18
C THR A 83 9.42 12.94 -3.57
N LEU A 84 9.05 11.67 -3.70
CA LEU A 84 9.88 10.52 -3.28
C LEU A 84 11.20 10.46 -4.06
N GLY A 85 11.16 10.75 -5.35
CA GLY A 85 12.31 10.74 -6.26
C GLY A 85 13.20 11.97 -6.18
N ASN A 86 12.79 13.05 -5.54
CA ASN A 86 13.50 14.33 -5.50
C ASN A 86 14.86 14.27 -4.77
N GLY A 87 15.19 13.13 -4.16
CA GLY A 87 16.54 12.77 -3.71
C GLY A 87 17.38 12.01 -4.77
N GLY A 88 16.90 11.89 -6.01
CA GLY A 88 17.63 11.32 -7.15
C GLY A 88 17.81 9.80 -7.13
N LYS A 89 16.91 9.02 -6.51
CA LYS A 89 17.23 7.64 -6.17
C LYS A 89 16.18 6.55 -6.43
N ILE A 90 15.06 6.86 -7.07
CA ILE A 90 14.17 5.80 -7.55
C ILE A 90 14.81 5.20 -8.82
N ARG A 91 15.31 3.97 -8.72
CA ARG A 91 15.89 3.25 -9.87
C ARG A 91 14.81 2.59 -10.72
N SER A 92 13.81 2.03 -10.07
CA SER A 92 12.65 1.42 -10.73
C SER A 92 11.47 1.37 -9.77
N LEU A 93 10.27 1.40 -10.33
CA LEU A 93 9.04 1.10 -9.62
C LEU A 93 8.74 -0.39 -9.77
N ILE A 94 8.40 -1.04 -8.67
CA ILE A 94 8.04 -2.46 -8.68
C ILE A 94 6.53 -2.60 -8.69
N LYS A 95 5.87 -1.94 -7.73
CA LYS A 95 4.42 -1.92 -7.61
C LYS A 95 3.97 -0.69 -6.82
N ILE A 96 2.80 -0.21 -7.11
CA ILE A 96 2.13 0.83 -6.33
C ILE A 96 0.68 0.42 -6.17
N LYS A 97 0.23 0.31 -4.94
CA LYS A 97 -1.17 0.06 -4.61
C LYS A 97 -1.60 0.93 -3.43
N ALA A 98 -2.85 1.35 -3.44
CA ALA A 98 -3.52 1.87 -2.26
C ALA A 98 -4.25 0.74 -1.55
N ASN A 99 -4.25 0.78 -0.23
CA ASN A 99 -5.02 -0.11 0.63
C ASN A 99 -6.01 0.72 1.44
N LEU A 100 -7.26 0.30 1.44
CA LEU A 100 -8.32 0.88 2.26
C LEU A 100 -8.79 -0.19 3.24
N ASN A 101 -8.50 0.02 4.51
CA ASN A 101 -8.95 -0.85 5.58
C ASN A 101 -10.21 -0.28 6.23
N PRO A 102 -11.33 -1.03 6.29
CA PRO A 102 -12.53 -0.57 6.94
C PRO A 102 -12.31 -0.37 8.45
N SER A 103 -13.04 0.58 9.02
CA SER A 103 -13.03 0.78 10.46
C SER A 103 -13.63 -0.43 11.18
N THR A 104 -12.99 -0.85 12.26
CA THR A 104 -13.43 -1.94 13.13
C THR A 104 -13.60 -1.44 14.57
N HIS A 105 -14.50 -2.09 15.35
CA HIS A 105 -14.75 -1.66 16.74
C HIS A 105 -13.64 -2.05 17.71
N LYS A 106 -12.69 -2.84 17.29
CA LYS A 106 -11.49 -3.17 18.06
C LYS A 106 -10.28 -3.16 17.14
N HIS A 107 -9.13 -2.92 17.72
CA HIS A 107 -7.88 -3.06 16.99
C HIS A 107 -7.66 -4.52 16.58
N ILE A 108 -7.42 -4.77 15.29
CA ILE A 108 -7.10 -6.08 14.74
C ILE A 108 -5.63 -6.08 14.37
N ARG A 109 -4.88 -7.03 14.93
CA ARG A 109 -3.46 -7.21 14.60
C ARG A 109 -3.30 -8.35 13.60
N HIS A 110 -2.77 -8.04 12.44
CA HIS A 110 -2.36 -9.03 11.46
C HIS A 110 -0.90 -9.43 11.71
N GLY A 111 -0.52 -10.61 11.25
CA GLY A 111 0.86 -11.08 11.31
C GLY A 111 1.81 -10.22 10.46
N PHE A 112 3.09 -10.24 10.81
CA PHE A 112 4.11 -9.61 10.00
C PHE A 112 4.24 -10.30 8.64
N HIS A 113 4.38 -9.52 7.60
CA HIS A 113 4.61 -10.01 6.25
C HIS A 113 5.62 -9.12 5.53
N GLN A 114 6.15 -9.62 4.45
CA GLN A 114 7.03 -8.88 3.57
C GLN A 114 6.31 -8.64 2.25
N ASP A 115 6.18 -7.38 1.86
CA ASP A 115 5.49 -6.99 0.63
C ASP A 115 6.24 -7.44 -0.62
N TYR A 116 7.57 -7.47 -0.54
CA TYR A 116 8.42 -7.87 -1.66
C TYR A 116 9.71 -8.55 -1.18
N PRO A 117 10.12 -9.67 -1.79
CA PRO A 117 11.22 -10.50 -1.28
C PRO A 117 12.63 -9.97 -1.59
N TYR A 118 12.77 -8.87 -2.32
CA TYR A 118 14.10 -8.35 -2.66
C TYR A 118 14.71 -7.55 -1.51
N LYS A 119 15.95 -7.90 -1.15
CA LYS A 119 16.69 -7.28 -0.03
C LYS A 119 16.94 -5.78 -0.21
N GLU A 120 16.97 -5.30 -1.45
CA GLU A 120 17.26 -3.90 -1.80
C GLU A 120 16.00 -3.09 -2.09
N SER A 121 14.80 -3.64 -1.85
CA SER A 121 13.56 -2.90 -2.02
C SER A 121 13.32 -1.96 -0.85
N THR A 122 12.77 -0.79 -1.14
CA THR A 122 12.28 0.17 -0.15
C THR A 122 10.78 0.25 -0.28
N THR A 123 10.08 0.12 0.85
CA THR A 123 8.63 0.32 0.94
C THR A 123 8.36 1.68 1.55
N SER A 124 7.54 2.49 0.89
CA SER A 124 6.99 3.74 1.43
C SER A 124 5.50 3.52 1.72
N ILE A 125 5.08 3.94 2.91
CA ILE A 125 3.71 3.78 3.42
C ILE A 125 3.13 5.16 3.69
#